data_4ba38a10084cc636416ffa8aad23f204
#
_entry.id   4ba38a10084cc636416ffa8aad23f204
#
_cell.length_a   1.000
_cell.length_b   1.000
_cell.length_c   1.000
_cell.angle_alpha   90.00
_cell.angle_beta   90.00
_cell.angle_gamma   90.00
#
_symmetry.space_group_name_H-M   'P 1'
#
loop_
_entity.id
_entity.type
_entity.pdbx_description
1 polymer ?
#
loop_
_entity_poly.entity_id
_entity_poly.type
_entity_poly.pdbx_seq_one_letter_code
_entity_poly.pdbx_strand_id
1 'polypeptide(L)'
;MSLSSTSREDIVITGMACRFAESPNLAAFWRNVMQHKSHFTPLNGNAASPNGTAVRKDLFDRPFPISAGQLGDLYACTPADQYFPRKMNAGENQDVFFTVQLAIDALRDSGSTINNLPTDRVSFRLGYAPPFNTASVNWLQHTFFIDQTLDIVQKFFPGAGPDQIDEIRTQLAASLPEPNPYAFLSALGCVIASWTAHLLGFAGPAFVIDAGAASGHQALQGAMDDLLSRRADIALAGAIQPPLNRPVLQGLAGTLLFSRGKTLQPFSRETDGTLPGEGGAVFVLKRLKDALRQGDRIYAIIRSTGIAAAALDQNQRVPTPERLTRAVSRAMHAADVTPDSIQLIEAHGSGVPYSDLTEMQVMQEIYGERKPGQPLVGLGSVKGNIGHTLWAAGAAGILKTALALSHRVLAPHVAVDKPHQRVLSAKSPIYLLSDARPWIRGSKKTPRRACVSAIDFTGTCAAAILEEYPEET
;
A
#
# COMPACT_ATOMS: atom_id res chain seq x y z
N MET A 1 -30.64 20.88 24.06
CA MET A 1 -30.56 19.42 24.11
C MET A 1 -29.09 19.04 23.97
N SER A 2 -28.42 18.71 25.06
CA SER A 2 -27.04 18.26 25.08
C SER A 2 -27.01 16.85 24.45
N LEU A 3 -26.38 16.71 23.30
CA LEU A 3 -26.03 15.39 22.77
C LEU A 3 -25.05 14.78 23.79
N SER A 4 -25.52 13.77 24.52
CA SER A 4 -24.69 12.96 25.39
C SER A 4 -23.51 12.46 24.56
N SER A 5 -22.30 12.64 25.05
CA SER A 5 -21.09 12.04 24.49
C SER A 5 -21.25 10.51 24.54
N THR A 6 -21.82 9.95 23.48
CA THR A 6 -21.71 8.50 23.26
C THR A 6 -20.23 8.21 23.11
N SER A 7 -19.66 7.50 24.07
CA SER A 7 -18.27 7.03 24.00
C SER A 7 -18.06 6.37 22.65
N ARG A 8 -17.16 6.95 21.86
CA ARG A 8 -16.81 6.43 20.52
C ARG A 8 -16.41 4.97 20.64
N GLU A 9 -17.02 4.11 19.84
CA GLU A 9 -16.66 2.69 19.82
C GLU A 9 -15.31 2.54 19.12
N ASP A 10 -14.33 1.97 19.82
CA ASP A 10 -13.00 1.74 19.28
C ASP A 10 -12.98 0.56 18.31
N ILE A 11 -12.24 0.70 17.22
CA ILE A 11 -11.96 -0.37 16.25
C ILE A 11 -10.53 -0.83 16.42
N VAL A 12 -10.33 -2.16 16.41
CA VAL A 12 -9.03 -2.78 16.66
C VAL A 12 -8.60 -3.69 15.52
N ILE A 13 -7.29 -3.81 15.36
CA ILE A 13 -6.66 -4.79 14.47
C ILE A 13 -6.45 -6.07 15.27
N THR A 14 -7.13 -7.15 14.88
CA THR A 14 -7.04 -8.46 15.55
C THR A 14 -6.18 -9.45 14.77
N GLY A 15 -6.00 -9.26 13.47
CA GLY A 15 -5.16 -10.09 12.63
C GLY A 15 -4.59 -9.32 11.46
N MET A 16 -3.45 -9.77 10.96
CA MET A 16 -2.76 -9.14 9.83
C MET A 16 -2.05 -10.17 8.98
N ALA A 17 -1.89 -9.86 7.69
CA ALA A 17 -0.97 -10.59 6.81
C ALA A 17 -0.27 -9.64 5.87
N CYS A 18 0.91 -10.02 5.40
CA CYS A 18 1.61 -9.28 4.36
C CYS A 18 2.50 -10.19 3.51
N ARG A 19 2.76 -9.71 2.31
CA ARG A 19 3.84 -10.19 1.45
C ARG A 19 4.47 -8.99 0.77
N PHE A 20 5.77 -8.80 0.97
CA PHE A 20 6.59 -7.78 0.34
C PHE A 20 7.91 -8.39 -0.10
N ALA A 21 8.78 -7.63 -0.77
CA ALA A 21 10.11 -8.09 -1.17
C ALA A 21 10.82 -8.81 -0.01
N GLU A 22 11.25 -10.07 -0.23
CA GLU A 22 11.91 -10.94 0.75
C GLU A 22 11.19 -11.06 2.12
N SER A 23 9.88 -10.80 2.12
CA SER A 23 9.05 -10.79 3.33
C SER A 23 7.76 -11.59 3.09
N PRO A 24 7.81 -12.92 3.12
CA PRO A 24 6.66 -13.79 2.84
C PRO A 24 5.57 -13.76 3.92
N ASN A 25 5.86 -13.21 5.08
CA ASN A 25 4.93 -13.14 6.22
C ASN A 25 5.35 -12.04 7.22
N LEU A 26 4.52 -11.82 8.25
CA LEU A 26 4.74 -10.81 9.28
C LEU A 26 6.09 -10.95 10.00
N ALA A 27 6.48 -12.16 10.35
CA ALA A 27 7.72 -12.40 11.09
C ALA A 27 8.95 -12.06 10.26
N ALA A 28 8.97 -12.42 8.97
CA ALA A 28 10.05 -12.07 8.05
C ALA A 28 10.07 -10.56 7.79
N PHE A 29 8.91 -9.94 7.56
CA PHE A 29 8.79 -8.50 7.39
C PHE A 29 9.34 -7.74 8.60
N TRP A 30 8.90 -8.08 9.80
CA TRP A 30 9.37 -7.44 11.03
C TRP A 30 10.88 -7.62 11.24
N ARG A 31 11.39 -8.83 11.05
CA ARG A 31 12.84 -9.10 11.12
C ARG A 31 13.64 -8.25 10.14
N ASN A 32 13.18 -8.12 8.88
CA ASN A 32 13.85 -7.32 7.86
C ASN A 32 13.85 -5.82 8.23
N VAL A 33 12.75 -5.30 8.75
CA VAL A 33 12.67 -3.92 9.26
C VAL A 33 13.66 -3.73 10.41
N MET A 34 13.65 -4.63 11.41
CA MET A 34 14.53 -4.55 12.59
C MET A 34 16.03 -4.66 12.24
N GLN A 35 16.36 -5.30 11.13
CA GLN A 35 17.72 -5.46 10.63
C GLN A 35 18.13 -4.40 9.59
N HIS A 36 17.34 -3.33 9.40
CA HIS A 36 17.56 -2.26 8.40
C HIS A 36 17.71 -2.78 6.96
N LYS A 37 17.20 -3.95 6.65
CA LYS A 37 17.37 -4.55 5.33
C LYS A 37 16.54 -3.82 4.28
N SER A 38 17.21 -3.49 3.18
CA SER A 38 16.60 -2.98 1.95
C SER A 38 16.64 -4.08 0.89
N HIS A 39 15.49 -4.41 0.33
CA HIS A 39 15.37 -5.51 -0.63
C HIS A 39 15.01 -4.96 -2.01
N PHE A 40 16.04 -4.47 -2.71
CA PHE A 40 15.92 -3.99 -4.08
C PHE A 40 16.71 -4.88 -5.01
N THR A 41 16.03 -5.39 -6.03
CA THR A 41 16.63 -6.22 -7.07
C THR A 41 16.56 -5.51 -8.42
N PRO A 42 17.53 -5.74 -9.34
CA PRO A 42 17.45 -5.19 -10.69
C PRO A 42 16.15 -5.58 -11.37
N LEU A 43 15.57 -4.63 -12.10
CA LEU A 43 14.41 -4.89 -12.95
C LEU A 43 14.85 -5.65 -14.20
N ASN A 44 14.63 -6.98 -14.19
CA ASN A 44 14.96 -7.89 -15.27
C ASN A 44 13.69 -8.39 -15.99
N GLY A 45 13.85 -8.97 -17.18
CA GLY A 45 12.76 -9.61 -17.90
C GLY A 45 11.71 -8.64 -18.46
N ASN A 46 10.44 -8.82 -18.13
CA ASN A 46 9.31 -8.05 -18.69
C ASN A 46 9.38 -6.54 -18.47
N ALA A 47 10.18 -6.07 -17.53
CA ALA A 47 10.47 -4.64 -17.33
C ALA A 47 11.67 -4.15 -18.20
N ALA A 48 12.50 -5.07 -18.74
CA ALA A 48 13.58 -4.75 -19.67
C ALA A 48 13.06 -4.68 -21.11
N SER A 49 13.87 -4.09 -22.01
CA SER A 49 13.61 -4.13 -23.45
C SER A 49 13.57 -5.58 -23.96
N PRO A 50 12.71 -5.91 -24.94
CA PRO A 50 12.71 -7.22 -25.59
C PRO A 50 14.08 -7.68 -26.12
N ASN A 51 14.97 -6.73 -26.40
CA ASN A 51 16.34 -6.99 -26.89
C ASN A 51 17.38 -7.03 -25.76
N GLY A 52 16.98 -7.15 -24.49
CA GLY A 52 17.90 -7.25 -23.35
C GLY A 52 18.65 -5.95 -22.99
N THR A 53 18.41 -4.86 -23.70
CA THR A 53 18.97 -3.55 -23.37
C THR A 53 18.11 -2.89 -22.30
N ALA A 54 18.73 -2.53 -21.17
CA ALA A 54 18.04 -1.76 -20.14
C ALA A 54 17.53 -0.44 -20.75
N VAL A 55 16.21 -0.21 -20.66
CA VAL A 55 15.62 1.08 -21.03
C VAL A 55 16.03 2.09 -19.96
N ARG A 56 17.01 2.92 -20.27
CA ARG A 56 17.50 3.93 -19.32
C ARG A 56 16.60 5.16 -19.21
N LYS A 57 15.69 5.35 -20.16
CA LYS A 57 14.78 6.49 -20.23
C LYS A 57 13.38 6.05 -20.66
N ASP A 58 12.38 6.75 -20.18
CA ASP A 58 10.97 6.57 -20.56
C ASP A 58 10.64 7.22 -21.91
N LEU A 59 9.34 7.16 -22.29
CA LEU A 59 8.82 7.83 -23.49
C LEU A 59 9.00 9.37 -23.46
N PHE A 60 9.27 9.95 -22.29
CA PHE A 60 9.43 11.39 -22.05
C PHE A 60 10.88 11.79 -21.76
N ASP A 61 11.86 10.93 -22.06
CA ASP A 61 13.29 11.13 -21.81
C ASP A 61 13.67 11.27 -20.33
N ARG A 62 12.86 10.65 -19.43
CA ARG A 62 13.05 10.69 -17.97
C ARG A 62 13.77 9.45 -17.46
N PRO A 63 14.40 9.51 -16.27
CA PRO A 63 15.00 8.34 -15.65
C PRO A 63 13.99 7.21 -15.45
N PHE A 64 14.38 6.00 -15.86
CA PHE A 64 13.62 4.79 -15.61
C PHE A 64 14.25 4.04 -14.42
N PRO A 65 13.46 3.47 -13.50
CA PRO A 65 14.03 2.79 -12.35
C PRO A 65 14.83 1.57 -12.80
N ILE A 66 16.00 1.39 -12.22
CA ILE A 66 16.86 0.23 -12.51
C ILE A 66 16.68 -0.90 -11.50
N SER A 67 16.01 -0.64 -10.40
CA SER A 67 15.76 -1.59 -9.31
C SER A 67 14.37 -1.37 -8.73
N ALA A 68 13.81 -2.41 -8.14
CA ALA A 68 12.54 -2.39 -7.41
C ALA A 68 12.54 -3.38 -6.25
N GLY A 69 11.66 -3.15 -5.28
CA GLY A 69 11.31 -4.15 -4.27
C GLY A 69 10.36 -5.18 -4.85
N GLN A 70 10.88 -6.25 -5.47
CA GLN A 70 10.10 -7.23 -6.22
C GLN A 70 9.61 -8.37 -5.33
N LEU A 71 8.38 -8.83 -5.55
CA LEU A 71 7.82 -10.01 -4.89
C LEU A 71 8.45 -11.32 -5.39
N GLY A 72 8.84 -11.38 -6.67
CA GLY A 72 9.32 -12.62 -7.26
C GLY A 72 8.31 -13.77 -7.08
N ASP A 73 8.79 -14.94 -6.66
CA ASP A 73 7.97 -16.14 -6.45
C ASP A 73 6.90 -15.98 -5.34
N LEU A 74 7.03 -14.98 -4.47
CA LEU A 74 6.02 -14.72 -3.42
C LEU A 74 4.67 -14.26 -3.97
N TYR A 75 4.64 -13.79 -5.22
CA TYR A 75 3.41 -13.44 -5.91
C TYR A 75 2.66 -14.66 -6.45
N ALA A 76 3.37 -15.71 -6.84
CA ALA A 76 2.79 -16.95 -7.34
C ALA A 76 2.07 -17.70 -6.20
N CYS A 77 0.82 -17.35 -5.96
CA CYS A 77 -0.03 -18.03 -4.99
C CYS A 77 -0.91 -19.05 -5.71
N THR A 78 -0.90 -20.28 -5.23
CA THR A 78 -1.90 -21.30 -5.56
C THR A 78 -2.69 -21.58 -4.29
N PRO A 79 -3.77 -20.84 -4.02
CA PRO A 79 -4.63 -21.17 -2.90
C PRO A 79 -5.17 -22.59 -3.07
N ALA A 80 -5.41 -23.27 -1.96
CA ALA A 80 -5.88 -24.65 -1.99
C ALA A 80 -7.08 -24.81 -2.92
N ASP A 81 -7.08 -25.85 -3.75
CA ASP A 81 -8.08 -26.16 -4.80
C ASP A 81 -9.53 -26.06 -4.37
N GLN A 82 -9.79 -26.16 -3.06
CA GLN A 82 -11.14 -26.04 -2.49
C GLN A 82 -11.80 -24.67 -2.67
N TYR A 83 -11.00 -23.61 -2.92
CA TYR A 83 -11.52 -22.25 -3.07
C TYR A 83 -11.70 -21.84 -4.53
N PHE A 84 -11.16 -22.60 -5.49
CA PHE A 84 -11.15 -22.18 -6.89
C PHE A 84 -11.88 -23.17 -7.80
N PRO A 85 -12.76 -22.68 -8.69
CA PRO A 85 -13.27 -23.49 -9.77
C PRO A 85 -12.11 -23.96 -10.67
N ARG A 86 -12.07 -25.25 -11.00
CA ARG A 86 -11.02 -25.88 -11.86
C ARG A 86 -10.76 -25.18 -13.20
N LYS A 87 -11.63 -24.25 -13.62
CA LYS A 87 -11.57 -23.53 -14.90
C LYS A 87 -10.83 -22.19 -14.82
N MET A 88 -10.43 -21.73 -13.63
CA MET A 88 -9.65 -20.51 -13.49
C MET A 88 -8.18 -20.84 -13.74
N ASN A 89 -7.63 -20.27 -14.80
CA ASN A 89 -6.19 -20.41 -15.08
C ASN A 89 -5.41 -19.54 -14.09
N ALA A 90 -4.55 -20.17 -13.28
CA ALA A 90 -3.77 -19.48 -12.25
C ALA A 90 -2.95 -18.30 -12.81
N GLY A 91 -2.43 -18.41 -14.04
CA GLY A 91 -1.61 -17.36 -14.65
C GLY A 91 -2.34 -16.05 -14.94
N GLU A 92 -3.65 -16.08 -15.13
CA GLU A 92 -4.44 -14.90 -15.51
C GLU A 92 -5.08 -14.18 -14.33
N ASN A 93 -5.23 -14.85 -13.18
CA ASN A 93 -5.94 -14.35 -12.01
C ASN A 93 -5.04 -14.19 -10.78
N GLN A 94 -3.73 -14.00 -10.98
CA GLN A 94 -2.77 -13.95 -9.88
C GLN A 94 -3.08 -12.87 -8.83
N ASP A 95 -3.60 -11.71 -9.25
CA ASP A 95 -3.97 -10.64 -8.32
C ASP A 95 -5.08 -11.10 -7.37
N VAL A 96 -6.06 -11.88 -7.88
CA VAL A 96 -7.14 -12.47 -7.06
C VAL A 96 -6.55 -13.50 -6.11
N PHE A 97 -5.72 -14.41 -6.59
CA PHE A 97 -5.10 -15.45 -5.76
C PHE A 97 -4.23 -14.85 -4.66
N PHE A 98 -3.43 -13.85 -5.01
CA PHE A 98 -2.62 -13.11 -4.06
C PHE A 98 -3.48 -12.45 -2.97
N THR A 99 -4.59 -11.82 -3.37
CA THR A 99 -5.51 -11.17 -2.43
C THR A 99 -6.22 -12.17 -1.53
N VAL A 100 -6.72 -13.27 -2.10
CA VAL A 100 -7.37 -14.37 -1.34
C VAL A 100 -6.39 -14.96 -0.34
N GLN A 101 -5.15 -15.21 -0.74
CA GLN A 101 -4.13 -15.75 0.15
C GLN A 101 -3.83 -14.81 1.31
N LEU A 102 -3.67 -13.50 1.05
CA LEU A 102 -3.49 -12.52 2.11
C LEU A 102 -4.69 -12.45 3.06
N ALA A 103 -5.92 -12.52 2.54
CA ALA A 103 -7.12 -12.53 3.37
C ALA A 103 -7.19 -13.79 4.27
N ILE A 104 -6.88 -14.97 3.72
CA ILE A 104 -6.81 -16.22 4.49
C ILE A 104 -5.74 -16.15 5.57
N ASP A 105 -4.54 -15.66 5.23
CA ASP A 105 -3.43 -15.55 6.16
C ASP A 105 -3.73 -14.55 7.28
N ALA A 106 -4.40 -13.43 6.99
CA ALA A 106 -4.84 -12.46 7.99
C ALA A 106 -5.91 -13.03 8.94
N LEU A 107 -6.86 -13.79 8.39
CA LEU A 107 -7.85 -14.49 9.21
C LEU A 107 -7.21 -15.53 10.13
N ARG A 108 -6.26 -16.32 9.64
CA ARG A 108 -5.51 -17.27 10.47
C ARG A 108 -4.75 -16.56 11.59
N ASP A 109 -4.11 -15.44 11.28
CA ASP A 109 -3.39 -14.66 12.27
C ASP A 109 -4.31 -14.09 13.35
N SER A 110 -5.59 -13.78 13.01
CA SER A 110 -6.62 -13.40 13.99
C SER A 110 -7.15 -14.57 14.83
N GLY A 111 -6.68 -15.79 14.62
CA GLY A 111 -7.24 -17.00 15.24
C GLY A 111 -8.57 -17.46 14.62
N SER A 112 -9.00 -16.83 13.52
CA SER A 112 -10.24 -17.19 12.83
C SER A 112 -9.97 -18.13 11.67
N THR A 113 -10.96 -18.99 11.38
CA THR A 113 -10.98 -19.81 10.15
C THR A 113 -12.24 -19.50 9.38
N ILE A 114 -12.22 -19.65 8.06
CA ILE A 114 -13.39 -19.38 7.21
C ILE A 114 -14.62 -20.16 7.69
N ASN A 115 -14.43 -21.38 8.14
CA ASN A 115 -15.52 -22.24 8.63
C ASN A 115 -16.17 -21.74 9.93
N ASN A 116 -15.51 -20.88 10.69
CA ASN A 116 -15.97 -20.36 11.97
C ASN A 116 -16.42 -18.90 11.91
N LEU A 117 -16.45 -18.29 10.71
CA LEU A 117 -16.84 -16.91 10.54
C LEU A 117 -18.36 -16.76 10.31
N PRO A 118 -18.99 -15.70 10.84
CA PRO A 118 -20.31 -15.27 10.41
C PRO A 118 -20.20 -14.60 9.03
N THR A 119 -20.06 -15.41 7.98
CA THR A 119 -19.70 -14.96 6.63
C THR A 119 -20.69 -13.95 6.03
N ASP A 120 -21.96 -13.99 6.43
CA ASP A 120 -22.99 -13.02 6.09
C ASP A 120 -22.72 -11.61 6.63
N ARG A 121 -21.84 -11.48 7.62
CA ARG A 121 -21.49 -10.22 8.30
C ARG A 121 -20.01 -9.88 8.22
N VAL A 122 -19.33 -10.36 7.18
CA VAL A 122 -17.93 -10.03 6.87
C VAL A 122 -17.88 -9.08 5.68
N SER A 123 -17.28 -7.90 5.84
CA SER A 123 -17.01 -6.96 4.73
C SER A 123 -15.55 -7.02 4.29
N PHE A 124 -15.30 -6.61 3.04
CA PHE A 124 -13.95 -6.52 2.48
C PHE A 124 -13.72 -5.22 1.71
N ARG A 125 -12.69 -4.48 2.08
CA ARG A 125 -12.26 -3.22 1.48
C ARG A 125 -10.84 -3.35 0.99
N LEU A 126 -10.62 -3.20 -0.31
CA LEU A 126 -9.31 -3.39 -0.93
C LEU A 126 -8.84 -2.13 -1.66
N GLY A 127 -7.71 -1.59 -1.26
CA GLY A 127 -6.98 -0.58 -2.02
C GLY A 127 -6.27 -1.24 -3.21
N TYR A 128 -6.69 -0.92 -4.41
CA TYR A 128 -6.15 -1.52 -5.63
C TYR A 128 -6.57 -0.74 -6.87
N ALA A 129 -5.66 -0.60 -7.81
CA ALA A 129 -5.98 -0.24 -9.18
C ALA A 129 -5.00 -0.94 -10.13
N PRO A 130 -5.48 -1.74 -11.07
CA PRO A 130 -4.65 -2.39 -12.06
C PRO A 130 -4.63 -1.56 -13.34
N PRO A 131 -3.70 -0.63 -13.54
CA PRO A 131 -3.65 0.10 -14.81
C PRO A 131 -3.42 -0.84 -16.00
N PHE A 132 -2.65 -1.91 -15.82
CA PHE A 132 -2.36 -2.91 -16.87
C PHE A 132 -1.91 -4.23 -16.22
N ASN A 133 -2.83 -5.01 -15.67
CA ASN A 133 -2.47 -6.37 -15.23
C ASN A 133 -2.27 -7.29 -16.44
N THR A 134 -1.70 -8.48 -16.22
CA THR A 134 -1.40 -9.45 -17.29
C THR A 134 -2.64 -9.79 -18.12
N ALA A 135 -3.80 -9.93 -17.50
CA ALA A 135 -5.04 -10.22 -18.19
C ALA A 135 -5.49 -9.08 -19.11
N SER A 136 -5.39 -7.82 -18.64
CA SER A 136 -5.69 -6.63 -19.46
C SER A 136 -4.78 -6.54 -20.66
N VAL A 137 -3.48 -6.77 -20.46
CA VAL A 137 -2.49 -6.71 -21.56
C VAL A 137 -2.77 -7.80 -22.58
N ASN A 138 -3.01 -9.03 -22.13
CA ASN A 138 -3.33 -10.15 -23.05
C ASN A 138 -4.60 -9.86 -23.86
N TRP A 139 -5.65 -9.39 -23.22
CA TRP A 139 -6.90 -9.03 -23.90
C TRP A 139 -6.71 -7.91 -24.92
N LEU A 140 -5.97 -6.84 -24.58
CA LEU A 140 -5.65 -5.76 -25.51
C LEU A 140 -4.80 -6.23 -26.69
N GLN A 141 -3.88 -7.17 -26.48
CA GLN A 141 -3.10 -7.75 -27.56
C GLN A 141 -3.96 -8.46 -28.60
N HIS A 142 -4.93 -9.27 -28.16
CA HIS A 142 -5.82 -10.00 -29.06
C HIS A 142 -6.83 -9.11 -29.79
N THR A 143 -7.30 -8.03 -29.16
CA THR A 143 -8.40 -7.22 -29.72
C THR A 143 -7.92 -5.96 -30.43
N PHE A 144 -6.96 -5.25 -29.86
CA PHE A 144 -6.57 -3.94 -30.34
C PHE A 144 -5.21 -3.94 -31.06
N PHE A 145 -4.20 -4.57 -30.49
CA PHE A 145 -2.84 -4.50 -31.07
C PHE A 145 -2.69 -5.34 -32.34
N ILE A 146 -3.37 -6.48 -32.44
CA ILE A 146 -3.40 -7.24 -33.69
C ILE A 146 -4.00 -6.40 -34.81
N ASP A 147 -5.17 -5.78 -34.60
CA ASP A 147 -5.83 -4.96 -35.61
C ASP A 147 -4.97 -3.76 -36.01
N GLN A 148 -4.39 -3.04 -35.06
CA GLN A 148 -3.45 -1.95 -35.37
C GLN A 148 -2.23 -2.43 -36.17
N THR A 149 -1.69 -3.61 -35.84
CA THR A 149 -0.56 -4.18 -36.56
C THR A 149 -0.95 -4.49 -38.01
N LEU A 150 -2.12 -5.06 -38.23
CA LEU A 150 -2.62 -5.35 -39.58
C LEU A 150 -2.88 -4.09 -40.41
N ASP A 151 -3.42 -3.03 -39.80
CA ASP A 151 -3.57 -1.73 -40.44
C ASP A 151 -2.22 -1.14 -40.87
N ILE A 152 -1.19 -1.30 -40.06
CA ILE A 152 0.17 -0.89 -40.40
C ILE A 152 0.73 -1.74 -41.56
N VAL A 153 0.55 -3.06 -41.47
CA VAL A 153 1.00 -3.98 -42.54
C VAL A 153 0.35 -3.60 -43.87
N GLN A 154 -0.96 -3.35 -43.92
CA GLN A 154 -1.65 -2.94 -45.16
C GLN A 154 -1.15 -1.59 -45.69
N LYS A 155 -0.79 -0.63 -44.83
CA LYS A 155 -0.21 0.65 -45.26
C LYS A 155 1.18 0.49 -45.93
N PHE A 156 2.02 -0.39 -45.38
CA PHE A 156 3.38 -0.61 -45.88
C PHE A 156 3.42 -1.63 -47.05
N PHE A 157 2.43 -2.52 -47.12
CA PHE A 157 2.32 -3.58 -48.14
C PHE A 157 0.91 -3.54 -48.76
N PRO A 158 0.59 -2.49 -49.57
CA PRO A 158 -0.74 -2.31 -50.13
C PRO A 158 -1.15 -3.39 -51.12
N GLY A 159 -0.22 -4.25 -51.59
CA GLY A 159 -0.49 -5.41 -52.43
C GLY A 159 -0.83 -6.70 -51.69
N ALA A 160 -0.83 -6.69 -50.35
CA ALA A 160 -1.22 -7.85 -49.56
C ALA A 160 -2.72 -8.13 -49.71
N GLY A 161 -3.08 -9.30 -50.20
CA GLY A 161 -4.47 -9.72 -50.33
C GLY A 161 -5.13 -10.10 -49.01
N PRO A 162 -6.49 -10.19 -48.96
CA PRO A 162 -7.21 -10.55 -47.74
C PRO A 162 -6.71 -11.86 -47.10
N ASP A 163 -6.42 -12.88 -47.88
CA ASP A 163 -5.95 -14.17 -47.37
C ASP A 163 -4.61 -14.05 -46.64
N GLN A 164 -3.69 -13.21 -47.14
CA GLN A 164 -2.41 -12.97 -46.51
C GLN A 164 -2.58 -12.20 -45.17
N ILE A 165 -3.48 -11.26 -45.14
CA ILE A 165 -3.79 -10.51 -43.90
C ILE A 165 -4.41 -11.44 -42.85
N ASP A 166 -5.32 -12.35 -43.25
CA ASP A 166 -5.91 -13.32 -42.32
C ASP A 166 -4.92 -14.35 -41.83
N GLU A 167 -3.96 -14.77 -42.68
CA GLU A 167 -2.85 -15.61 -42.25
C GLU A 167 -1.96 -14.92 -41.20
N ILE A 168 -1.60 -13.66 -41.43
CA ILE A 168 -0.82 -12.87 -40.47
C ILE A 168 -1.60 -12.71 -39.17
N ARG A 169 -2.90 -12.41 -39.20
CA ARG A 169 -3.77 -12.37 -38.03
C ARG A 169 -3.71 -13.64 -37.22
N THR A 170 -3.85 -14.78 -37.90
CA THR A 170 -3.85 -16.10 -37.29
C THR A 170 -2.50 -16.40 -36.63
N GLN A 171 -1.39 -16.10 -37.29
CA GLN A 171 -0.06 -16.28 -36.73
C GLN A 171 0.22 -15.38 -35.54
N LEU A 172 -0.21 -14.10 -35.58
CA LEU A 172 -0.10 -13.17 -34.45
C LEU A 172 -0.91 -13.69 -33.26
N ALA A 173 -2.17 -14.07 -33.48
CA ALA A 173 -3.03 -14.59 -32.41
C ALA A 173 -2.46 -15.89 -31.80
N ALA A 174 -1.94 -16.81 -32.61
CA ALA A 174 -1.32 -18.04 -32.15
C ALA A 174 -0.01 -17.85 -31.38
N SER A 175 0.64 -16.67 -31.50
CA SER A 175 1.84 -16.32 -30.74
C SER A 175 1.53 -15.80 -29.34
N LEU A 176 0.27 -15.51 -29.03
CA LEU A 176 -0.21 -15.00 -27.74
C LEU A 176 -0.81 -16.13 -26.91
N PRO A 177 -0.86 -15.98 -25.56
CA PRO A 177 -1.62 -16.89 -24.72
C PRO A 177 -3.09 -16.95 -25.16
N GLU A 178 -3.72 -18.13 -25.13
CA GLU A 178 -5.12 -18.28 -25.51
C GLU A 178 -6.03 -17.32 -24.71
N PRO A 179 -6.98 -16.62 -25.37
CA PRO A 179 -7.89 -15.73 -24.68
C PRO A 179 -8.86 -16.54 -23.81
N ASN A 180 -8.93 -16.17 -22.54
CA ASN A 180 -9.82 -16.78 -21.57
C ASN A 180 -10.93 -15.78 -21.19
N PRO A 181 -12.23 -16.12 -21.26
CA PRO A 181 -13.31 -15.21 -20.85
C PRO A 181 -13.19 -14.72 -19.41
N TYR A 182 -12.62 -15.51 -18.52
CA TYR A 182 -12.36 -15.12 -17.14
C TYR A 182 -11.21 -14.10 -17.01
N ALA A 183 -10.29 -14.05 -17.99
CA ALA A 183 -9.23 -13.05 -18.02
C ALA A 183 -9.79 -11.64 -18.18
N PHE A 184 -10.81 -11.46 -19.01
CA PHE A 184 -11.48 -10.17 -19.16
C PHE A 184 -12.07 -9.67 -17.82
N LEU A 185 -12.71 -10.57 -17.06
CA LEU A 185 -13.22 -10.21 -15.73
C LEU A 185 -12.09 -9.79 -14.78
N SER A 186 -10.93 -10.43 -14.86
CA SER A 186 -9.74 -10.07 -14.05
C SER A 186 -9.14 -8.72 -14.46
N ALA A 187 -9.40 -8.26 -15.69
CA ALA A 187 -9.01 -6.92 -16.14
C ALA A 187 -9.82 -5.80 -15.48
N LEU A 188 -10.99 -6.13 -14.92
CA LEU A 188 -11.84 -5.18 -14.22
C LEU A 188 -11.41 -5.07 -12.75
N GLY A 189 -10.85 -3.93 -12.37
CA GLY A 189 -10.34 -3.71 -11.01
C GLY A 189 -11.36 -4.00 -9.91
N CYS A 190 -12.65 -3.74 -10.13
CA CYS A 190 -13.70 -3.98 -9.16
C CYS A 190 -13.91 -5.47 -8.83
N VAL A 191 -13.55 -6.36 -9.73
CA VAL A 191 -13.81 -7.81 -9.61
C VAL A 191 -12.97 -8.44 -8.51
N ILE A 192 -11.76 -7.95 -8.25
CA ILE A 192 -10.85 -8.54 -7.26
C ILE A 192 -11.47 -8.65 -5.87
N ALA A 193 -12.06 -7.56 -5.36
CA ALA A 193 -12.66 -7.58 -4.03
C ALA A 193 -13.92 -8.46 -3.98
N SER A 194 -14.79 -8.36 -5.01
CA SER A 194 -16.02 -9.17 -5.08
C SER A 194 -15.71 -10.67 -5.27
N TRP A 195 -14.70 -11.01 -6.07
CA TRP A 195 -14.29 -12.41 -6.22
C TRP A 195 -13.64 -12.96 -4.96
N THR A 196 -12.79 -12.16 -4.29
CA THR A 196 -12.25 -12.57 -2.98
C THR A 196 -13.38 -12.83 -1.99
N ALA A 197 -14.37 -11.95 -1.90
CA ALA A 197 -15.53 -12.14 -1.06
C ALA A 197 -16.33 -13.39 -1.46
N HIS A 198 -16.60 -13.57 -2.75
CA HIS A 198 -17.31 -14.74 -3.28
C HIS A 198 -16.60 -16.05 -2.96
N LEU A 199 -15.29 -16.13 -3.20
CA LEU A 199 -14.49 -17.33 -2.98
C LEU A 199 -14.38 -17.69 -1.49
N LEU A 200 -14.40 -16.69 -0.61
CA LEU A 200 -14.34 -16.87 0.83
C LEU A 200 -15.75 -16.94 1.49
N GLY A 201 -16.81 -16.80 0.69
CA GLY A 201 -18.19 -16.88 1.16
C GLY A 201 -18.66 -15.64 1.93
N PHE A 202 -17.98 -14.49 1.80
CA PHE A 202 -18.38 -13.25 2.46
C PHE A 202 -19.58 -12.62 1.76
N ALA A 203 -20.64 -12.31 2.52
CA ALA A 203 -21.85 -11.67 2.00
C ALA A 203 -22.02 -10.20 2.41
N GLY A 204 -21.10 -9.67 3.20
CA GLY A 204 -21.03 -8.24 3.51
C GLY A 204 -20.50 -7.40 2.33
N PRO A 205 -20.49 -6.06 2.47
CA PRO A 205 -20.01 -5.17 1.42
C PRO A 205 -18.56 -5.45 1.00
N ALA A 206 -18.30 -5.61 -0.31
CA ALA A 206 -16.96 -5.83 -0.86
C ALA A 206 -16.69 -4.82 -1.99
N PHE A 207 -15.68 -3.95 -1.82
CA PHE A 207 -15.34 -2.89 -2.78
C PHE A 207 -13.84 -2.73 -2.95
N VAL A 208 -13.47 -2.33 -4.15
CA VAL A 208 -12.14 -1.80 -4.46
C VAL A 208 -12.17 -0.26 -4.32
N ILE A 209 -11.08 0.29 -3.82
CA ILE A 209 -10.89 1.72 -3.62
C ILE A 209 -9.58 2.13 -4.28
N ASP A 210 -9.65 3.10 -5.18
CA ASP A 210 -8.48 3.73 -5.78
C ASP A 210 -8.33 5.17 -5.28
N ALA A 211 -7.29 5.38 -4.51
CA ALA A 211 -6.83 6.68 -4.04
C ALA A 211 -5.28 6.73 -4.07
N GLY A 212 -4.69 6.01 -5.04
CA GLY A 212 -3.24 5.87 -5.17
C GLY A 212 -2.60 5.38 -3.87
N ALA A 213 -1.53 6.03 -3.43
CA ALA A 213 -0.82 5.64 -2.20
C ALA A 213 -1.67 5.76 -0.91
N ALA A 214 -2.78 6.50 -0.95
CA ALA A 214 -3.74 6.63 0.16
C ALA A 214 -4.81 5.52 0.18
N SER A 215 -4.82 4.61 -0.79
CA SER A 215 -5.85 3.56 -0.92
C SER A 215 -5.97 2.68 0.33
N GLY A 216 -4.85 2.32 0.96
CA GLY A 216 -4.87 1.55 2.21
C GLY A 216 -5.57 2.26 3.37
N HIS A 217 -5.40 3.58 3.49
CA HIS A 217 -6.09 4.40 4.50
C HIS A 217 -7.59 4.50 4.21
N GLN A 218 -7.96 4.65 2.94
CA GLN A 218 -9.36 4.69 2.51
C GLN A 218 -10.06 3.34 2.72
N ALA A 219 -9.36 2.23 2.43
CA ALA A 219 -9.87 0.89 2.71
C ALA A 219 -10.10 0.69 4.22
N LEU A 220 -9.15 1.15 5.04
CA LEU A 220 -9.25 1.12 6.50
C LEU A 220 -10.47 1.93 6.98
N GLN A 221 -10.64 3.17 6.49
CA GLN A 221 -11.80 4.00 6.84
C GLN A 221 -13.11 3.32 6.48
N GLY A 222 -13.24 2.82 5.24
CA GLY A 222 -14.46 2.13 4.78
C GLY A 222 -14.81 0.89 5.61
N ALA A 223 -13.80 0.13 6.04
CA ALA A 223 -13.97 -1.02 6.91
C ALA A 223 -14.40 -0.61 8.33
N MET A 224 -13.83 0.45 8.87
CA MET A 224 -14.26 1.04 10.14
C MET A 224 -15.73 1.50 10.07
N ASP A 225 -16.13 2.16 8.99
CA ASP A 225 -17.50 2.62 8.77
C ASP A 225 -18.48 1.45 8.68
N ASP A 226 -18.10 0.32 8.09
CA ASP A 226 -18.93 -0.90 8.06
C ASP A 226 -19.15 -1.47 9.47
N LEU A 227 -18.11 -1.49 10.31
CA LEU A 227 -18.19 -1.95 11.69
C LEU A 227 -19.02 -1.01 12.57
N LEU A 228 -18.77 0.31 12.49
CA LEU A 228 -19.46 1.32 13.28
C LEU A 228 -20.95 1.42 12.92
N SER A 229 -21.28 1.30 11.63
CA SER A 229 -22.68 1.27 11.16
C SER A 229 -23.36 -0.08 11.29
N ARG A 230 -22.71 -1.07 11.89
CA ARG A 230 -23.23 -2.44 12.08
C ARG A 230 -23.59 -3.16 10.77
N ARG A 231 -23.04 -2.75 9.64
CA ARG A 231 -23.16 -3.48 8.37
C ARG A 231 -22.33 -4.76 8.35
N ALA A 232 -21.26 -4.78 9.15
CA ALA A 232 -20.43 -5.95 9.36
C ALA A 232 -20.08 -6.11 10.84
N ASP A 233 -19.71 -7.33 11.24
CA ASP A 233 -19.17 -7.63 12.56
C ASP A 233 -17.67 -7.91 12.51
N ILE A 234 -17.18 -8.32 11.34
CA ILE A 234 -15.78 -8.45 11.00
C ILE A 234 -15.57 -7.71 9.69
N ALA A 235 -14.51 -6.91 9.60
CA ALA A 235 -14.17 -6.23 8.36
C ALA A 235 -12.71 -6.51 8.00
N LEU A 236 -12.48 -6.93 6.76
CA LEU A 236 -11.14 -7.00 6.21
C LEU A 236 -10.86 -5.69 5.47
N ALA A 237 -9.70 -5.12 5.73
CA ALA A 237 -9.18 -3.96 5.01
C ALA A 237 -7.77 -4.24 4.55
N GLY A 238 -7.40 -3.80 3.36
CA GLY A 238 -6.05 -3.98 2.89
C GLY A 238 -5.76 -3.20 1.63
N ALA A 239 -4.54 -3.35 1.13
CA ALA A 239 -4.19 -2.84 -0.18
C ALA A 239 -3.08 -3.71 -0.78
N ILE A 240 -3.09 -3.84 -2.10
CA ILE A 240 -2.08 -4.59 -2.84
C ILE A 240 -1.48 -3.75 -3.96
N GLN A 241 -0.23 -4.03 -4.27
CA GLN A 241 0.49 -3.61 -5.45
C GLN A 241 1.02 -4.86 -6.14
N PRO A 242 0.36 -5.31 -7.22
CA PRO A 242 0.86 -6.42 -8.03
C PRO A 242 2.22 -6.13 -8.66
N PRO A 243 2.88 -7.15 -9.25
CA PRO A 243 4.12 -6.96 -9.97
C PRO A 243 4.04 -5.87 -11.02
N LEU A 244 5.08 -5.05 -11.04
CA LEU A 244 5.21 -3.90 -11.91
C LEU A 244 5.66 -4.35 -13.30
N ASN A 245 4.80 -4.16 -14.28
CA ASN A 245 5.16 -4.38 -15.68
C ASN A 245 5.69 -3.08 -16.34
N ARG A 246 6.31 -3.23 -17.50
CA ARG A 246 6.90 -2.12 -18.23
C ARG A 246 5.90 -1.00 -18.60
N PRO A 247 4.68 -1.27 -19.10
CA PRO A 247 3.69 -0.23 -19.38
C PRO A 247 3.36 0.62 -18.15
N VAL A 248 3.18 -0.01 -16.98
CA VAL A 248 2.92 0.70 -15.71
C VAL A 248 4.10 1.58 -15.33
N LEU A 249 5.31 1.06 -15.38
CA LEU A 249 6.51 1.82 -15.05
C LEU A 249 6.73 3.00 -15.99
N GLN A 250 6.46 2.84 -17.30
CA GLN A 250 6.53 3.91 -18.27
C GLN A 250 5.50 5.02 -18.00
N GLY A 251 4.27 4.65 -17.69
CA GLY A 251 3.22 5.61 -17.30
C GLY A 251 3.60 6.37 -16.04
N LEU A 252 4.09 5.66 -15.02
CA LEU A 252 4.52 6.26 -13.76
C LEU A 252 5.75 7.17 -13.90
N ALA A 253 6.69 6.84 -14.78
CA ALA A 253 7.87 7.70 -15.05
C ALA A 253 7.46 9.07 -15.59
N GLY A 254 6.28 9.18 -16.21
CA GLY A 254 5.70 10.46 -16.60
C GLY A 254 5.27 11.35 -15.43
N THR A 255 4.96 10.76 -14.27
CA THR A 255 4.39 11.44 -13.10
C THR A 255 5.28 11.38 -11.86
N LEU A 256 5.99 10.28 -11.67
CA LEU A 256 6.90 10.06 -10.54
C LEU A 256 8.36 10.34 -10.94
N LEU A 257 9.10 10.91 -9.99
CA LEU A 257 10.54 11.01 -10.11
C LEU A 257 11.16 9.70 -9.58
N PHE A 258 11.68 8.87 -10.48
CA PHE A 258 12.41 7.67 -10.09
C PHE A 258 13.86 7.94 -9.75
N SER A 259 14.37 7.25 -8.74
CA SER A 259 15.79 7.28 -8.37
C SER A 259 16.66 6.56 -9.40
N ARG A 260 17.88 7.06 -9.58
CA ARG A 260 18.94 6.39 -10.33
C ARG A 260 19.79 5.46 -9.45
N GLY A 261 19.53 5.49 -8.15
CA GLY A 261 20.21 4.66 -7.15
C GLY A 261 19.71 3.22 -7.13
N LYS A 262 20.39 2.41 -6.31
CA LYS A 262 20.03 1.01 -6.05
C LYS A 262 19.31 0.85 -4.71
N THR A 263 19.28 1.87 -3.87
CA THR A 263 18.65 1.91 -2.56
C THR A 263 17.83 3.17 -2.42
N LEU A 264 16.80 3.10 -1.62
CA LEU A 264 15.92 4.23 -1.32
C LEU A 264 16.21 4.73 0.09
N GLN A 265 16.61 5.99 0.21
CA GLN A 265 16.93 6.64 1.48
C GLN A 265 16.03 7.86 1.71
N PRO A 266 14.77 7.67 2.17
CA PRO A 266 13.88 8.78 2.48
C PRO A 266 14.52 9.73 3.49
N PHE A 267 14.26 11.03 3.35
CA PHE A 267 14.77 12.09 4.22
C PHE A 267 16.30 12.29 4.18
N SER A 268 16.98 11.71 3.21
CA SER A 268 18.38 12.02 2.91
C SER A 268 18.51 13.33 2.16
N ARG A 269 19.67 14.02 2.31
CA ARG A 269 20.03 15.16 1.45
C ARG A 269 20.31 14.75 0.00
N GLU A 270 20.68 13.50 -0.20
CA GLU A 270 21.08 12.96 -1.50
C GLU A 270 19.97 12.14 -2.17
N THR A 271 18.76 12.18 -1.59
CA THR A 271 17.62 11.52 -2.24
C THR A 271 17.35 12.17 -3.60
N ASP A 272 17.20 11.35 -4.63
CA ASP A 272 17.06 11.78 -6.03
C ASP A 272 15.75 11.30 -6.69
N GLY A 273 14.94 10.59 -5.94
CA GLY A 273 13.67 10.02 -6.42
C GLY A 273 13.28 8.76 -5.67
N THR A 274 12.19 8.14 -6.11
CA THR A 274 11.66 6.91 -5.52
C THR A 274 12.14 5.66 -6.25
N LEU A 275 12.13 4.53 -5.55
CA LEU A 275 12.21 3.19 -6.16
C LEU A 275 10.88 2.49 -5.95
N PRO A 276 10.29 1.90 -7.00
CA PRO A 276 9.02 1.21 -6.87
C PRO A 276 9.15 -0.08 -6.06
N GLY A 277 8.04 -0.53 -5.50
CA GLY A 277 7.93 -1.78 -4.75
C GLY A 277 6.64 -2.52 -5.05
N GLU A 278 6.62 -3.80 -4.74
CA GLU A 278 5.50 -4.71 -4.94
C GLU A 278 5.09 -5.32 -3.61
N GLY A 279 3.84 -5.73 -3.51
CA GLY A 279 3.36 -6.44 -2.33
C GLY A 279 2.00 -5.98 -1.85
N GLY A 280 1.65 -6.43 -0.64
CA GLY A 280 0.38 -6.06 -0.03
C GLY A 280 0.28 -6.45 1.43
N ALA A 281 -0.72 -5.85 2.07
CA ALA A 281 -1.11 -6.19 3.44
C ALA A 281 -2.62 -6.17 3.58
N VAL A 282 -3.15 -7.08 4.41
CA VAL A 282 -4.55 -7.19 4.79
C VAL A 282 -4.65 -7.25 6.31
N PHE A 283 -5.64 -6.56 6.85
CA PHE A 283 -5.96 -6.46 8.28
C PHE A 283 -7.34 -7.04 8.54
N VAL A 284 -7.49 -7.72 9.66
CA VAL A 284 -8.80 -8.12 10.22
C VAL A 284 -9.15 -7.14 11.32
N LEU A 285 -10.30 -6.49 11.18
CA LEU A 285 -10.78 -5.46 12.08
C LEU A 285 -12.04 -5.92 12.79
N LYS A 286 -12.15 -5.59 14.06
CA LYS A 286 -13.34 -5.78 14.89
C LYS A 286 -13.59 -4.57 15.79
N ARG A 287 -14.79 -4.41 16.29
CA ARG A 287 -15.06 -3.50 17.40
C ARG A 287 -14.34 -4.03 18.64
N LEU A 288 -13.74 -3.14 19.42
CA LEU A 288 -12.99 -3.51 20.64
C LEU A 288 -13.80 -4.42 21.58
N LYS A 289 -15.07 -4.08 21.81
CA LYS A 289 -15.96 -4.90 22.66
C LYS A 289 -16.13 -6.33 22.15
N ASP A 290 -16.23 -6.50 20.84
CA ASP A 290 -16.41 -7.81 20.23
C ASP A 290 -15.12 -8.62 20.30
N ALA A 291 -13.96 -7.98 20.05
CA ALA A 291 -12.64 -8.60 20.17
C ALA A 291 -12.37 -9.09 21.61
N LEU A 292 -12.64 -8.25 22.59
CA LEU A 292 -12.47 -8.61 24.01
C LEU A 292 -13.38 -9.77 24.43
N ARG A 293 -14.65 -9.76 23.99
CA ARG A 293 -15.60 -10.86 24.27
C ARG A 293 -15.15 -12.19 23.67
N GLN A 294 -14.45 -12.14 22.54
CA GLN A 294 -13.95 -13.33 21.85
C GLN A 294 -12.54 -13.75 22.29
N GLY A 295 -11.90 -12.95 23.13
CA GLY A 295 -10.52 -13.20 23.57
C GLY A 295 -9.48 -13.04 22.46
N ASP A 296 -9.77 -12.18 21.46
CA ASP A 296 -8.86 -11.95 20.34
C ASP A 296 -7.60 -11.22 20.79
N ARG A 297 -6.48 -11.53 20.14
CA ARG A 297 -5.29 -10.68 20.20
C ARG A 297 -5.59 -9.32 19.59
N ILE A 298 -5.04 -8.27 20.17
CA ILE A 298 -5.15 -6.90 19.67
C ILE A 298 -3.75 -6.38 19.36
N TYR A 299 -3.50 -6.04 18.09
CA TYR A 299 -2.24 -5.43 17.65
C TYR A 299 -2.19 -3.94 17.94
N ALA A 300 -3.28 -3.24 17.63
CA ALA A 300 -3.42 -1.80 17.84
C ALA A 300 -4.90 -1.39 17.79
N ILE A 301 -5.20 -0.25 18.41
CA ILE A 301 -6.46 0.48 18.25
C ILE A 301 -6.30 1.46 17.08
N ILE A 302 -7.26 1.52 16.18
CA ILE A 302 -7.35 2.54 15.14
C ILE A 302 -8.21 3.67 15.68
N ARG A 303 -7.58 4.75 16.13
CA ARG A 303 -8.30 5.91 16.70
C ARG A 303 -9.08 6.68 15.64
N SER A 304 -8.47 6.88 14.47
CA SER A 304 -9.08 7.65 13.39
C SER A 304 -8.30 7.52 12.09
N THR A 305 -8.94 8.00 11.02
CA THR A 305 -8.28 8.38 9.77
C THR A 305 -8.69 9.80 9.40
N GLY A 306 -7.83 10.49 8.66
CA GLY A 306 -8.09 11.80 8.11
C GLY A 306 -7.62 11.84 6.66
N ILE A 307 -8.48 12.35 5.76
CA ILE A 307 -8.21 12.37 4.33
C ILE A 307 -8.45 13.79 3.81
N ALA A 308 -7.55 14.26 2.96
CA ALA A 308 -7.66 15.52 2.26
C ALA A 308 -7.33 15.33 0.79
N ALA A 309 -8.34 15.41 -0.05
CA ALA A 309 -8.20 15.59 -1.48
C ALA A 309 -8.26 17.09 -1.81
N ALA A 310 -7.70 17.50 -2.93
CA ALA A 310 -7.80 18.88 -3.37
C ALA A 310 -8.08 18.95 -4.85
N ALA A 311 -8.69 20.07 -5.28
CA ALA A 311 -8.73 20.45 -6.68
C ALA A 311 -7.30 20.63 -7.21
N LEU A 312 -7.06 20.15 -8.41
CA LEU A 312 -5.79 20.36 -9.11
C LEU A 312 -5.65 21.86 -9.42
N ASP A 313 -4.67 22.51 -8.81
CA ASP A 313 -4.12 23.72 -9.37
C ASP A 313 -3.04 23.31 -10.36
N GLN A 314 -3.25 23.63 -11.63
CA GLN A 314 -2.38 23.18 -12.74
C GLN A 314 -0.91 23.63 -12.60
N ASN A 315 -0.65 24.61 -11.72
CA ASN A 315 0.69 25.20 -11.51
C ASN A 315 1.38 24.74 -10.20
N GLN A 316 0.74 23.92 -9.37
CA GLN A 316 1.31 23.50 -8.10
C GLN A 316 1.91 22.09 -8.19
N ARG A 317 3.14 21.97 -7.71
CA ARG A 317 3.74 20.66 -7.45
C ARG A 317 2.99 19.99 -6.30
N VAL A 318 2.69 18.71 -6.43
CA VAL A 318 2.07 17.91 -5.38
C VAL A 318 3.16 17.06 -4.68
N PRO A 319 3.06 16.87 -3.37
CA PRO A 319 2.04 17.35 -2.44
C PRO A 319 2.20 18.82 -2.07
N THR A 320 1.13 19.45 -1.55
CA THR A 320 1.23 20.76 -0.90
C THR A 320 1.18 20.62 0.62
N PRO A 321 1.89 21.50 1.37
CA PRO A 321 1.88 21.45 2.84
C PRO A 321 0.46 21.49 3.43
N GLU A 322 -0.42 22.33 2.89
CA GLU A 322 -1.78 22.55 3.38
C GLU A 322 -2.64 21.30 3.34
N ARG A 323 -2.45 20.46 2.31
CA ARG A 323 -3.20 19.20 2.15
C ARG A 323 -2.80 18.17 3.20
N LEU A 324 -1.50 18.00 3.36
CA LEU A 324 -0.98 17.06 4.37
C LEU A 324 -1.33 17.55 5.78
N THR A 325 -1.17 18.84 6.08
CA THR A 325 -1.58 19.44 7.34
C THR A 325 -3.06 19.19 7.61
N ARG A 326 -3.93 19.37 6.59
CA ARG A 326 -5.37 19.12 6.72
C ARG A 326 -5.69 17.66 6.99
N ALA A 327 -5.03 16.72 6.32
CA ALA A 327 -5.23 15.28 6.53
C ALA A 327 -4.83 14.89 7.97
N VAL A 328 -3.66 15.30 8.41
CA VAL A 328 -3.15 15.02 9.78
C VAL A 328 -4.03 15.68 10.84
N SER A 329 -4.40 16.96 10.66
CA SER A 329 -5.27 17.66 11.60
C SER A 329 -6.65 17.04 11.72
N ARG A 330 -7.23 16.58 10.60
CA ARG A 330 -8.51 15.82 10.60
C ARG A 330 -8.39 14.52 11.38
N ALA A 331 -7.29 13.78 11.18
CA ALA A 331 -7.06 12.54 11.91
C ALA A 331 -6.91 12.82 13.41
N MET A 332 -6.10 13.80 13.81
CA MET A 332 -5.91 14.16 15.22
C MET A 332 -7.21 14.64 15.87
N HIS A 333 -7.95 15.53 15.21
CA HIS A 333 -9.24 16.02 15.71
C HIS A 333 -10.26 14.88 15.88
N ALA A 334 -10.36 14.00 14.87
CA ALA A 334 -11.26 12.86 14.93
C ALA A 334 -10.86 11.83 16.00
N ALA A 335 -9.57 11.73 16.34
CA ALA A 335 -9.07 10.88 17.43
C ALA A 335 -9.19 11.53 18.81
N ASP A 336 -9.51 12.82 18.89
CA ASP A 336 -9.43 13.64 20.10
C ASP A 336 -8.02 13.58 20.75
N VAL A 337 -6.99 13.80 19.94
CA VAL A 337 -5.59 13.77 20.37
C VAL A 337 -4.85 15.03 19.95
N THR A 338 -3.87 15.43 20.78
CA THR A 338 -2.98 16.56 20.49
C THR A 338 -1.65 16.09 19.89
N PRO A 339 -0.94 16.92 19.13
CA PRO A 339 0.38 16.59 18.59
C PRO A 339 1.38 16.11 19.66
N ASP A 340 1.29 16.62 20.87
CA ASP A 340 2.19 16.23 21.98
C ASP A 340 2.04 14.77 22.40
N SER A 341 0.91 14.14 22.10
CA SER A 341 0.66 12.74 22.42
C SER A 341 1.22 11.76 21.41
N ILE A 342 1.67 12.24 20.23
CA ILE A 342 2.26 11.42 19.18
C ILE A 342 3.76 11.24 19.44
N GLN A 343 4.23 10.01 19.37
CA GLN A 343 5.61 9.62 19.67
C GLN A 343 6.32 9.02 18.46
N LEU A 344 5.58 8.53 17.45
CA LEU A 344 6.09 7.95 16.23
C LEU A 344 5.33 8.52 15.03
N ILE A 345 6.07 8.89 14.00
CA ILE A 345 5.54 9.19 12.68
C ILE A 345 6.08 8.14 11.70
N GLU A 346 5.20 7.34 11.16
CA GLU A 346 5.48 6.55 9.97
C GLU A 346 5.07 7.39 8.77
N ALA A 347 6.03 8.03 8.17
CA ALA A 347 5.82 9.01 7.12
C ALA A 347 5.64 8.35 5.75
N HIS A 348 5.07 9.11 4.81
CA HIS A 348 5.06 8.68 3.41
C HIS A 348 6.48 8.46 2.92
N GLY A 349 7.39 9.44 3.08
CA GLY A 349 8.83 9.30 2.84
C GLY A 349 9.14 8.58 1.53
N SER A 350 8.80 9.22 0.41
CA SER A 350 8.89 8.60 -0.91
C SER A 350 10.31 8.57 -1.47
N GLY A 351 11.24 9.36 -0.90
CA GLY A 351 12.55 9.62 -1.48
C GLY A 351 12.54 10.65 -2.61
N VAL A 352 11.36 11.19 -2.94
CA VAL A 352 11.25 12.31 -3.88
C VAL A 352 11.58 13.61 -3.14
N PRO A 353 12.62 14.36 -3.53
CA PRO A 353 13.17 15.45 -2.71
C PRO A 353 12.14 16.48 -2.24
N TYR A 354 11.28 16.95 -3.15
CA TYR A 354 10.27 17.96 -2.80
C TYR A 354 9.16 17.39 -1.92
N SER A 355 8.80 16.11 -2.07
CA SER A 355 7.79 15.43 -1.26
C SER A 355 8.28 15.23 0.17
N ASP A 356 9.49 14.70 0.33
CA ASP A 356 10.11 14.51 1.64
C ASP A 356 10.33 15.85 2.36
N LEU A 357 10.72 16.91 1.62
CA LEU A 357 10.85 18.26 2.16
C LEU A 357 9.50 18.80 2.67
N THR A 358 8.43 18.62 1.90
CA THR A 358 7.07 19.02 2.28
C THR A 358 6.63 18.30 3.55
N GLU A 359 6.86 16.99 3.66
CA GLU A 359 6.52 16.24 4.87
C GLU A 359 7.29 16.76 6.09
N MET A 360 8.60 16.97 5.98
CA MET A 360 9.41 17.51 7.08
C MET A 360 8.96 18.92 7.51
N GLN A 361 8.55 19.75 6.56
CA GLN A 361 8.00 21.08 6.87
C GLN A 361 6.70 20.97 7.65
N VAL A 362 5.76 20.18 7.17
CA VAL A 362 4.45 19.98 7.84
C VAL A 362 4.64 19.37 9.23
N MET A 363 5.56 18.42 9.38
CA MET A 363 5.88 17.85 10.69
C MET A 363 6.42 18.91 11.66
N GLN A 364 7.30 19.80 11.18
CA GLN A 364 7.80 20.91 12.01
C GLN A 364 6.69 21.88 12.40
N GLU A 365 5.75 22.17 11.50
CA GLU A 365 4.61 23.06 11.77
C GLU A 365 3.62 22.45 12.77
N ILE A 366 3.25 21.18 12.59
CA ILE A 366 2.26 20.48 13.43
C ILE A 366 2.81 20.19 14.82
N TYR A 367 4.02 19.66 14.90
CA TYR A 367 4.60 19.22 16.19
C TYR A 367 5.35 20.34 16.92
N GLY A 368 5.66 21.44 16.24
CA GLY A 368 6.27 22.65 16.80
C GLY A 368 7.62 22.42 17.47
N GLU A 369 8.14 23.48 18.10
CA GLU A 369 9.33 23.36 18.95
C GLU A 369 9.00 22.61 20.24
N ARG A 370 9.75 21.57 20.54
CA ARG A 370 9.57 20.82 21.80
C ARG A 370 10.08 21.63 23.00
N LYS A 371 9.30 21.64 24.07
CA LYS A 371 9.73 22.22 25.35
C LYS A 371 10.84 21.37 25.97
N PRO A 372 11.74 21.97 26.79
CA PRO A 372 12.74 21.19 27.50
C PRO A 372 12.09 20.06 28.29
N GLY A 373 12.62 18.84 28.12
CA GLY A 373 12.07 17.61 28.74
C GLY A 373 10.94 16.91 27.98
N GLN A 374 10.40 17.50 26.90
CA GLN A 374 9.50 16.77 26.01
C GLN A 374 10.29 15.86 25.07
N PRO A 375 9.90 14.59 24.91
CA PRO A 375 10.57 13.69 23.98
C PRO A 375 10.33 14.14 22.54
N LEU A 376 11.35 13.98 21.70
CA LEU A 376 11.22 14.14 20.24
C LEU A 376 10.36 13.03 19.66
N VAL A 377 9.73 13.29 18.51
CA VAL A 377 8.94 12.30 17.78
C VAL A 377 9.85 11.50 16.86
N GLY A 378 9.80 10.18 16.96
CA GLY A 378 10.53 9.28 16.05
C GLY A 378 9.96 9.36 14.65
N LEU A 379 10.82 9.48 13.64
CA LEU A 379 10.47 9.52 12.23
C LEU A 379 11.00 8.27 11.52
N GLY A 380 10.11 7.57 10.80
CA GLY A 380 10.46 6.44 9.95
C GLY A 380 9.68 6.42 8.65
N SER A 381 10.13 5.60 7.70
CA SER A 381 9.38 5.20 6.50
C SER A 381 9.78 3.80 6.08
N VAL A 382 8.80 2.93 5.90
CA VAL A 382 9.01 1.54 5.46
C VAL A 382 9.49 1.43 4.02
N LYS A 383 9.34 2.50 3.24
CA LYS A 383 9.71 2.48 1.82
C LYS A 383 11.19 2.25 1.58
N GLY A 384 12.05 2.64 2.51
CA GLY A 384 13.46 2.31 2.45
C GLY A 384 13.76 0.81 2.50
N ASN A 385 12.86 0.00 3.07
CA ASN A 385 13.00 -1.45 3.16
C ASN A 385 12.44 -2.18 1.91
N ILE A 386 11.26 -1.77 1.42
CA ILE A 386 10.46 -2.52 0.45
C ILE A 386 10.16 -1.75 -0.85
N GLY A 387 10.60 -0.51 -0.97
CA GLY A 387 10.23 0.39 -2.08
C GLY A 387 8.89 1.08 -1.88
N HIS A 388 8.55 1.93 -2.84
CA HIS A 388 7.25 2.60 -2.89
C HIS A 388 6.22 1.65 -3.51
N THR A 389 5.44 1.02 -2.66
CA THR A 389 4.43 0.02 -3.06
C THR A 389 3.11 0.66 -3.53
N LEU A 390 3.17 1.85 -4.12
CA LEU A 390 2.04 2.57 -4.74
C LEU A 390 0.75 2.44 -3.93
N TRP A 391 -0.25 1.71 -4.46
CA TRP A 391 -1.55 1.52 -3.79
C TRP A 391 -1.44 0.85 -2.42
N ALA A 392 -0.46 -0.04 -2.22
CA ALA A 392 -0.22 -0.71 -0.94
C ALA A 392 0.61 0.13 0.05
N ALA A 393 1.12 1.31 -0.34
CA ALA A 393 2.05 2.08 0.47
C ALA A 393 1.49 2.47 1.85
N GLY A 394 0.24 2.92 1.89
CA GLY A 394 -0.43 3.25 3.16
C GLY A 394 -0.62 2.03 4.05
N ALA A 395 -1.02 0.88 3.49
CA ALA A 395 -1.19 -0.35 4.23
C ALA A 395 0.15 -0.87 4.80
N ALA A 396 1.25 -0.77 4.05
CA ALA A 396 2.58 -1.14 4.54
C ALA A 396 3.02 -0.30 5.75
N GLY A 397 2.76 1.02 5.75
CA GLY A 397 3.03 1.90 6.88
C GLY A 397 2.17 1.57 8.10
N ILE A 398 0.87 1.31 7.91
CA ILE A 398 -0.05 0.87 8.96
C ILE A 398 0.42 -0.45 9.58
N LEU A 399 0.82 -1.43 8.75
CA LEU A 399 1.34 -2.72 9.18
C LEU A 399 2.57 -2.57 10.08
N LYS A 400 3.59 -1.85 9.61
CA LYS A 400 4.82 -1.60 10.38
C LYS A 400 4.51 -0.94 11.72
N THR A 401 3.61 0.03 11.72
CA THR A 401 3.21 0.77 12.93
C THR A 401 2.44 -0.10 13.90
N ALA A 402 1.51 -0.94 13.43
CA ALA A 402 0.79 -1.89 14.27
C ALA A 402 1.73 -2.90 14.94
N LEU A 403 2.71 -3.42 14.19
CA LEU A 403 3.77 -4.28 14.74
C LEU A 403 4.63 -3.52 15.78
N ALA A 404 5.01 -2.28 15.50
CA ALA A 404 5.79 -1.46 16.44
C ALA A 404 5.05 -1.22 17.77
N LEU A 405 3.74 -0.95 17.71
CA LEU A 405 2.89 -0.82 18.89
C LEU A 405 2.77 -2.13 19.67
N SER A 406 2.48 -3.22 18.97
CA SER A 406 2.34 -4.56 19.58
C SER A 406 3.63 -5.05 20.23
N HIS A 407 4.78 -4.84 19.57
CA HIS A 407 6.10 -5.20 20.12
C HIS A 407 6.65 -4.15 21.10
N ARG A 408 6.01 -2.98 21.23
CA ARG A 408 6.46 -1.87 22.08
C ARG A 408 7.88 -1.40 21.73
N VAL A 409 8.19 -1.35 20.44
CA VAL A 409 9.49 -0.99 19.89
C VAL A 409 9.33 0.11 18.84
N LEU A 410 10.13 1.17 18.97
CA LEU A 410 10.35 2.11 17.86
C LEU A 410 11.26 1.43 16.85
N ALA A 411 10.67 1.01 15.73
CA ALA A 411 11.38 0.28 14.69
C ALA A 411 12.32 1.23 13.93
N PRO A 412 13.52 0.76 13.55
CA PRO A 412 14.48 1.60 12.89
C PRO A 412 14.03 2.00 11.48
N HIS A 413 14.48 3.16 11.04
CA HIS A 413 14.51 3.56 9.65
C HIS A 413 15.72 2.89 8.96
N VAL A 414 15.67 2.70 7.64
CA VAL A 414 16.88 2.28 6.90
C VAL A 414 18.03 3.26 7.14
N ALA A 415 19.25 2.77 7.06
CA ALA A 415 20.41 3.63 7.24
C ALA A 415 20.39 4.79 6.22
N VAL A 416 20.56 6.01 6.73
CA VAL A 416 20.67 7.23 5.94
C VAL A 416 22.01 7.88 6.24
N ASP A 417 22.91 7.84 5.27
CA ASP A 417 24.29 8.33 5.46
C ASP A 417 24.35 9.85 5.69
N LYS A 418 23.45 10.58 5.01
CA LYS A 418 23.39 12.04 5.06
C LYS A 418 21.96 12.53 5.33
N PRO A 419 21.47 12.46 6.57
CA PRO A 419 20.13 12.95 6.90
C PRO A 419 19.93 14.41 6.53
N HIS A 420 18.72 14.79 6.16
CA HIS A 420 18.40 16.17 5.79
C HIS A 420 18.55 17.12 7.00
N GLN A 421 19.03 18.34 6.74
CA GLN A 421 19.32 19.33 7.79
C GLN A 421 18.10 19.66 8.67
N ARG A 422 16.88 19.61 8.12
CA ARG A 422 15.66 19.84 8.89
C ARG A 422 15.47 18.82 10.01
N VAL A 423 15.88 17.58 9.80
CA VAL A 423 15.82 16.52 10.83
C VAL A 423 16.95 16.68 11.86
N LEU A 424 18.12 17.15 11.41
CA LEU A 424 19.30 17.33 12.26
C LEU A 424 19.30 18.63 13.07
N SER A 425 18.39 19.58 12.78
CA SER A 425 18.30 20.84 13.49
C SER A 425 18.05 20.64 14.98
N ALA A 426 18.77 21.34 15.84
CA ALA A 426 18.54 21.34 17.28
C ALA A 426 17.14 21.79 17.68
N LYS A 427 16.43 22.52 16.81
CA LYS A 427 15.02 22.94 16.99
C LYS A 427 14.02 21.96 16.38
N SER A 428 14.48 20.86 15.77
CA SER A 428 13.59 19.88 15.16
C SER A 428 12.75 19.17 16.22
N PRO A 429 11.43 19.07 16.06
CA PRO A 429 10.60 18.26 16.94
C PRO A 429 10.73 16.75 16.66
N ILE A 430 11.35 16.40 15.54
CA ILE A 430 11.46 15.02 15.02
C ILE A 430 12.93 14.60 14.98
N TYR A 431 13.16 13.30 15.08
CA TYR A 431 14.46 12.68 14.84
C TYR A 431 14.31 11.41 14.01
N LEU A 432 15.28 11.12 13.15
CA LEU A 432 15.29 9.89 12.37
C LEU A 432 15.62 8.70 13.26
N LEU A 433 14.84 7.64 13.17
CA LEU A 433 15.04 6.40 13.94
C LEU A 433 16.21 5.59 13.36
N SER A 434 17.45 5.91 13.74
CA SER A 434 18.64 5.19 13.27
C SER A 434 18.76 3.78 13.83
N ASP A 435 18.18 3.52 15.00
CA ASP A 435 18.28 2.26 15.71
C ASP A 435 16.94 1.86 16.33
N ALA A 436 16.77 0.55 16.52
CA ALA A 436 15.66 0.03 17.28
C ALA A 436 15.76 0.46 18.75
N ARG A 437 14.65 0.97 19.28
CA ARG A 437 14.60 1.43 20.69
C ARG A 437 13.33 0.92 21.37
N PRO A 438 13.42 0.59 22.68
CA PRO A 438 12.21 0.35 23.47
C PRO A 438 11.28 1.56 23.38
N TRP A 439 10.01 1.32 23.08
CA TRP A 439 9.00 2.39 23.06
C TRP A 439 8.45 2.59 24.46
N ILE A 440 9.07 3.49 25.23
CA ILE A 440 8.75 3.74 26.63
C ILE A 440 7.48 4.60 26.71
N ARG A 441 6.56 4.26 27.59
CA ARG A 441 5.43 5.13 27.94
C ARG A 441 5.91 6.33 28.77
N GLY A 442 5.43 7.52 28.45
CA GLY A 442 5.70 8.71 29.25
C GLY A 442 5.01 8.65 30.62
N SER A 443 3.81 8.07 30.69
CA SER A 443 3.07 7.80 31.94
C SER A 443 1.99 6.73 31.68
N LYS A 444 1.38 6.18 32.76
CA LYS A 444 0.23 5.27 32.62
C LYS A 444 -0.97 5.92 31.90
N LYS A 445 -1.07 7.26 31.93
CA LYS A 445 -2.15 8.04 31.30
C LYS A 445 -1.87 8.39 29.84
N THR A 446 -0.65 8.17 29.34
CA THR A 446 -0.26 8.54 27.98
C THR A 446 0.07 7.25 27.19
N PRO A 447 -0.89 6.70 26.44
CA PRO A 447 -0.64 5.52 25.63
C PRO A 447 0.37 5.82 24.52
N ARG A 448 1.02 4.77 24.00
CA ARG A 448 1.86 4.87 22.79
C ARG A 448 0.97 5.19 21.60
N ARG A 449 1.31 6.26 20.87
CA ARG A 449 0.56 6.69 19.69
C ARG A 449 1.47 6.98 18.53
N ALA A 450 0.99 6.62 17.35
CA ALA A 450 1.65 6.91 16.09
C ALA A 450 0.71 7.59 15.12
N CYS A 451 1.29 8.41 14.24
CA CYS A 451 0.66 8.95 13.05
C CYS A 451 1.27 8.28 11.82
N VAL A 452 0.43 7.72 10.96
CA VAL A 452 0.86 7.10 9.69
C VAL A 452 0.34 7.96 8.55
N SER A 453 1.22 8.47 7.69
CA SER A 453 0.83 9.31 6.54
C SER A 453 1.03 8.60 5.20
N ALA A 454 0.17 8.94 4.24
CA ALA A 454 0.31 8.56 2.85
C ALA A 454 -0.03 9.75 1.96
N ILE A 455 0.74 9.89 0.89
CA ILE A 455 0.59 10.98 -0.09
C ILE A 455 0.56 10.36 -1.48
N ASP A 456 -0.52 10.60 -2.19
CA ASP A 456 -0.64 10.17 -3.58
C ASP A 456 -0.05 11.19 -4.54
N PHE A 457 0.39 10.72 -5.71
CA PHE A 457 0.95 11.58 -6.76
C PHE A 457 -0.06 12.56 -7.36
N THR A 458 -1.38 12.34 -7.19
CA THR A 458 -2.43 13.32 -7.54
C THR A 458 -2.66 14.36 -6.44
N GLY A 459 -1.97 14.22 -5.30
CA GLY A 459 -2.04 15.13 -4.17
C GLY A 459 -3.09 14.79 -3.11
N THR A 460 -3.74 13.65 -3.19
CA THR A 460 -4.55 13.13 -2.07
C THR A 460 -3.62 12.77 -0.92
N CYS A 461 -3.87 13.34 0.25
CA CYS A 461 -3.14 13.05 1.48
C CYS A 461 -4.05 12.31 2.45
N ALA A 462 -3.50 11.33 3.15
CA ALA A 462 -4.19 10.60 4.21
C ALA A 462 -3.30 10.48 5.44
N ALA A 463 -3.93 10.38 6.60
CA ALA A 463 -3.27 10.08 7.86
C ALA A 463 -4.15 9.14 8.70
N ALA A 464 -3.53 8.27 9.49
CA ALA A 464 -4.20 7.44 10.48
C ALA A 464 -3.52 7.60 11.84
N ILE A 465 -4.31 7.63 12.90
CA ILE A 465 -3.81 7.61 14.27
C ILE A 465 -4.02 6.22 14.85
N LEU A 466 -2.91 5.55 15.17
CA LEU A 466 -2.89 4.26 15.83
C LEU A 466 -2.44 4.43 17.28
N GLU A 467 -3.05 3.63 18.16
CA GLU A 467 -2.77 3.63 19.58
C GLU A 467 -2.56 2.21 20.09
N GLU A 468 -1.69 2.04 21.08
CA GLU A 468 -1.54 0.74 21.73
C GLU A 468 -2.82 0.34 22.46
N TYR A 469 -3.11 -0.95 22.45
CA TYR A 469 -4.06 -1.52 23.40
C TYR A 469 -3.32 -1.77 24.73
N PRO A 470 -3.74 -1.12 25.84
CA PRO A 470 -3.13 -1.38 27.14
C PRO A 470 -3.62 -2.75 27.64
N GLU A 471 -2.74 -3.76 27.62
CA GLU A 471 -3.01 -4.98 28.39
C GLU A 471 -3.10 -4.58 29.87
N GLU A 472 -4.21 -4.91 30.52
CA GLU A 472 -4.31 -4.82 31.96
C GLU A 472 -3.29 -5.79 32.56
N THR A 473 -2.26 -5.24 33.22
CA THR A 473 -1.25 -5.98 34.00
C THR A 473 -1.81 -6.30 35.38
#